data_f792b0135d3a53471dcb69b62f06c512
#
_entry.id   f792b0135d3a53471dcb69b62f06c512
#
_cell.length_a   1.000
_cell.length_b   1.000
_cell.length_c   1.000
_cell.angle_alpha   90.00
_cell.angle_beta   90.00
_cell.angle_gamma   90.00
#
_symmetry.space_group_name_H-M   'P 1'
#
loop_
_entity.id
_entity.type
_entity.pdbx_description
1 polymer ?
#
loop_
_entity_poly.entity_id
_entity_poly.type
_entity_poly.pdbx_seq_one_letter_code
_entity_poly.pdbx_strand_id
1 'polypeptide(L)'
;TPLFQLERAFPQLNFTDPVELTWAPEFKRFMLVELGTKVHLFANDPKATDTTVLLDLKAAKPEATRVYSFTLHPQFVKNRRAYMVYNYQIDEDKRGGTRVSELQITRELKADLSTEREIITWVGGGHNGCSLRFGPDGMLYISTGDATAPSPPDGLKTGQDISDLLGGILRIDVDARDKGRAYRIPPDNPFVKMPGARGEVW
;
A
#
# COMPACT_ATOMS: atom_id res chain seq x y z
N THR A 1 -38.01 -4.44 -14.06
CA THR A 1 -36.72 -4.47 -14.80
C THR A 1 -35.68 -3.79 -13.97
N PRO A 2 -34.53 -4.40 -13.67
CA PRO A 2 -33.48 -3.75 -12.92
C PRO A 2 -32.99 -2.51 -13.67
N LEU A 3 -32.81 -1.40 -12.95
CA LEU A 3 -32.34 -0.13 -13.50
C LEU A 3 -30.84 -0.17 -13.89
N PHE A 4 -30.13 -1.20 -13.43
CA PHE A 4 -28.70 -1.37 -13.67
C PHE A 4 -28.39 -2.83 -14.05
N GLN A 5 -27.44 -3.01 -14.94
CA GLN A 5 -26.86 -4.28 -15.31
C GLN A 5 -25.38 -4.25 -15.03
N LEU A 6 -24.85 -5.35 -14.44
CA LEU A 6 -23.42 -5.52 -14.28
C LEU A 6 -22.83 -6.21 -15.51
N GLU A 7 -21.78 -5.64 -16.05
CA GLU A 7 -21.02 -6.21 -17.17
C GLU A 7 -19.54 -6.34 -16.79
N ARG A 8 -18.89 -7.40 -17.27
CA ARG A 8 -17.47 -7.60 -17.06
C ARG A 8 -16.69 -6.66 -17.98
N ALA A 9 -16.01 -5.64 -17.41
CA ALA A 9 -15.29 -4.62 -18.18
C ALA A 9 -14.12 -5.19 -18.99
N PHE A 10 -13.44 -6.22 -18.48
CA PHE A 10 -12.28 -6.89 -19.10
C PHE A 10 -12.52 -8.40 -19.14
N PRO A 11 -13.36 -8.91 -20.07
CA PRO A 11 -13.84 -10.29 -20.02
C PRO A 11 -12.75 -11.35 -20.30
N GLN A 12 -11.64 -10.97 -20.92
CA GLN A 12 -10.54 -11.87 -21.26
C GLN A 12 -9.41 -11.87 -20.22
N LEU A 13 -9.40 -10.92 -19.27
CA LEU A 13 -8.42 -10.89 -18.20
C LEU A 13 -8.92 -11.65 -16.96
N ASN A 14 -8.02 -12.41 -16.35
CA ASN A 14 -8.29 -13.11 -15.09
C ASN A 14 -7.21 -12.75 -14.07
N PHE A 15 -7.66 -12.48 -12.85
CA PHE A 15 -6.80 -12.12 -11.73
C PHE A 15 -7.14 -12.98 -10.51
N THR A 16 -6.16 -13.22 -9.65
CA THR A 16 -6.33 -13.98 -8.42
C THR A 16 -6.40 -13.00 -7.25
N ASP A 17 -7.53 -13.02 -6.52
CA ASP A 17 -7.78 -12.17 -5.35
C ASP A 17 -7.40 -10.69 -5.58
N PRO A 18 -7.99 -10.01 -6.59
CA PRO A 18 -7.71 -8.60 -6.85
C PRO A 18 -8.25 -7.73 -5.71
N VAL A 19 -7.41 -6.86 -5.15
CA VAL A 19 -7.76 -6.01 -4.00
C VAL A 19 -7.73 -4.52 -4.30
N GLU A 20 -7.03 -4.11 -5.36
CA GLU A 20 -6.96 -2.71 -5.75
C GLU A 20 -6.85 -2.57 -7.25
N LEU A 21 -7.62 -1.61 -7.82
CA LEU A 21 -7.54 -1.21 -9.22
C LEU A 21 -7.39 0.31 -9.28
N THR A 22 -6.33 0.78 -9.92
CA THR A 22 -6.01 2.20 -10.05
C THR A 22 -5.64 2.52 -11.49
N TRP A 23 -6.13 3.66 -12.00
CA TRP A 23 -5.65 4.21 -13.27
C TRP A 23 -4.29 4.87 -13.04
N ALA A 24 -3.29 4.47 -13.82
CA ALA A 24 -1.95 5.06 -13.83
C ALA A 24 -1.74 5.87 -15.13
N PRO A 25 -2.03 7.17 -15.13
CA PRO A 25 -1.94 8.01 -16.32
C PRO A 25 -0.53 8.06 -16.90
N GLU A 26 0.50 7.91 -16.06
CA GLU A 26 1.91 7.87 -16.45
C GLU A 26 2.23 6.70 -17.38
N PHE A 27 1.48 5.62 -17.26
CA PHE A 27 1.60 4.42 -18.09
C PHE A 27 0.51 4.31 -19.14
N LYS A 28 -0.57 5.13 -19.03
CA LYS A 28 -1.82 4.98 -19.79
C LYS A 28 -2.39 3.56 -19.67
N ARG A 29 -2.35 3.01 -18.45
CA ARG A 29 -2.77 1.64 -18.12
C ARG A 29 -3.47 1.59 -16.77
N PHE A 30 -4.30 0.60 -16.58
CA PHE A 30 -4.72 0.19 -15.24
C PHE A 30 -3.58 -0.53 -14.54
N MET A 31 -3.48 -0.28 -13.24
CA MET A 31 -2.62 -0.97 -12.29
C MET A 31 -3.51 -1.73 -11.32
N LEU A 32 -3.33 -3.04 -11.23
CA LEU A 32 -4.11 -3.94 -10.40
C LEU A 32 -3.20 -4.66 -9.42
N VAL A 33 -3.58 -4.66 -8.16
CA VAL A 33 -2.89 -5.38 -7.08
C VAL A 33 -3.64 -6.69 -6.80
N GLU A 34 -2.94 -7.80 -6.88
CA GLU A 34 -3.39 -9.09 -6.34
C GLU A 34 -2.88 -9.26 -4.91
N LEU A 35 -3.72 -9.75 -4.02
CA LEU A 35 -3.35 -10.02 -2.63
C LEU A 35 -2.19 -11.01 -2.52
N GLY A 36 -2.03 -11.87 -3.53
CA GLY A 36 -0.95 -12.85 -3.67
C GLY A 36 0.42 -12.28 -4.05
N THR A 37 0.70 -10.98 -3.81
CA THR A 37 2.01 -10.31 -3.98
C THR A 37 2.36 -9.81 -5.39
N LYS A 38 1.42 -9.80 -6.32
CA LYS A 38 1.67 -9.29 -7.67
C LYS A 38 0.98 -7.94 -7.93
N VAL A 39 1.62 -7.14 -8.76
CA VAL A 39 1.03 -5.93 -9.35
C VAL A 39 1.10 -6.05 -10.86
N HIS A 40 -0.04 -5.88 -11.50
CA HIS A 40 -0.19 -5.99 -12.95
C HIS A 40 -0.51 -4.64 -13.59
N LEU A 41 -0.03 -4.46 -14.81
CA LEU A 41 -0.42 -3.36 -15.70
C LEU A 41 -1.16 -3.94 -16.92
N PHE A 42 -2.28 -3.34 -17.32
CA PHE A 42 -3.00 -3.70 -18.53
C PHE A 42 -3.65 -2.49 -19.20
N ALA A 43 -3.95 -2.63 -20.48
CA ALA A 43 -4.55 -1.56 -21.27
C ALA A 43 -6.00 -1.29 -20.84
N ASN A 44 -6.43 -0.03 -20.91
CA ASN A 44 -7.85 0.33 -20.79
C ASN A 44 -8.56 0.02 -22.13
N ASP A 45 -8.64 -1.25 -22.45
CA ASP A 45 -9.32 -1.78 -23.63
C ASP A 45 -10.15 -3.01 -23.20
N PRO A 46 -11.47 -3.02 -23.41
CA PRO A 46 -12.29 -4.20 -23.10
C PRO A 46 -11.86 -5.49 -23.84
N LYS A 47 -11.05 -5.36 -24.90
CA LYS A 47 -10.47 -6.47 -25.66
C LYS A 47 -9.08 -6.90 -25.18
N ALA A 48 -8.56 -6.27 -24.11
CA ALA A 48 -7.25 -6.64 -23.57
C ALA A 48 -7.20 -8.14 -23.21
N THR A 49 -6.16 -8.81 -23.66
CA THR A 49 -5.94 -10.27 -23.45
C THR A 49 -4.72 -10.55 -22.58
N ASP A 50 -3.87 -9.55 -22.35
CA ASP A 50 -2.59 -9.72 -21.67
C ASP A 50 -2.35 -8.64 -20.61
N THR A 51 -1.48 -8.99 -19.67
CA THR A 51 -1.01 -8.08 -18.63
C THR A 51 0.52 -8.06 -18.60
N THR A 52 1.07 -6.95 -18.11
CA THR A 52 2.50 -6.85 -17.77
C THR A 52 2.63 -6.93 -16.25
N VAL A 53 3.45 -7.86 -15.74
CA VAL A 53 3.77 -7.93 -14.31
C VAL A 53 4.76 -6.82 -13.98
N LEU A 54 4.30 -5.80 -13.23
CA LEU A 54 5.10 -4.70 -12.74
C LEU A 54 5.94 -5.13 -11.52
N LEU A 55 5.33 -5.91 -10.61
CA LEU A 55 5.93 -6.44 -9.39
C LEU A 55 5.52 -7.89 -9.20
N ASP A 56 6.48 -8.75 -8.86
CA ASP A 56 6.25 -10.06 -8.23
C ASP A 56 7.11 -10.12 -6.95
N LEU A 57 6.50 -9.71 -5.84
CA LEU A 57 7.24 -9.55 -4.59
C LEU A 57 7.65 -10.90 -4.01
N LYS A 58 6.80 -11.93 -4.10
CA LYS A 58 7.06 -13.27 -3.57
C LYS A 58 8.26 -13.95 -4.21
N ALA A 59 8.48 -13.71 -5.51
CA ALA A 59 9.63 -14.25 -6.23
C ALA A 59 10.96 -13.71 -5.71
N ALA A 60 10.98 -12.46 -5.23
CA ALA A 60 12.20 -11.82 -4.73
C ALA A 60 12.31 -11.86 -3.18
N LYS A 61 11.18 -11.93 -2.49
CA LYS A 61 11.07 -11.91 -1.01
C LYS A 61 10.14 -13.04 -0.55
N PRO A 62 10.67 -14.24 -0.32
CA PRO A 62 9.86 -15.39 0.12
C PRO A 62 9.06 -15.14 1.42
N GLU A 63 9.56 -14.27 2.29
CA GLU A 63 8.90 -13.85 3.52
C GLU A 63 7.68 -12.96 3.31
N ALA A 64 7.54 -12.31 2.15
CA ALA A 64 6.35 -11.51 1.82
C ALA A 64 5.13 -12.42 1.65
N THR A 65 4.03 -12.07 2.30
CA THR A 65 2.82 -12.89 2.31
C THR A 65 1.68 -12.27 1.53
N ARG A 66 1.52 -10.95 1.56
CA ARG A 66 0.42 -10.22 0.91
C ARG A 66 0.86 -8.82 0.54
N VAL A 67 0.43 -8.33 -0.63
CA VAL A 67 0.49 -6.91 -1.02
C VAL A 67 -0.93 -6.35 -1.00
N TYR A 68 -1.16 -5.24 -0.32
CA TYR A 68 -2.49 -4.65 -0.20
C TYR A 68 -2.69 -3.45 -1.11
N SER A 69 -1.65 -2.64 -1.32
CA SER A 69 -1.75 -1.42 -2.11
C SER A 69 -0.42 -1.07 -2.77
N PHE A 70 -0.52 -0.42 -3.91
CA PHE A 70 0.62 0.07 -4.67
C PHE A 70 0.26 1.43 -5.29
N THR A 71 1.10 2.44 -5.10
CA THR A 71 0.85 3.79 -5.64
C THR A 71 2.12 4.42 -6.19
N LEU A 72 1.95 5.28 -7.20
CA LEU A 72 3.05 6.06 -7.77
C LEU A 72 3.17 7.39 -7.03
N HIS A 73 4.40 7.89 -6.93
CA HIS A 73 4.64 9.23 -6.40
C HIS A 73 3.99 10.31 -7.29
N PRO A 74 3.44 11.42 -6.77
CA PRO A 74 2.85 12.49 -7.59
C PRO A 74 3.79 13.06 -8.66
N GLN A 75 5.10 13.02 -8.42
CA GLN A 75 6.12 13.43 -9.39
C GLN A 75 6.78 12.24 -10.09
N PHE A 76 6.08 11.13 -10.26
CA PHE A 76 6.62 9.87 -10.80
C PHE A 76 7.38 10.04 -12.12
N VAL A 77 6.88 10.88 -13.02
CA VAL A 77 7.55 11.16 -14.31
C VAL A 77 8.99 11.65 -14.12
N LYS A 78 9.25 12.39 -13.03
CA LYS A 78 10.58 12.94 -12.72
C LYS A 78 11.44 11.98 -11.90
N ASN A 79 10.85 11.30 -10.91
CA ASN A 79 11.60 10.59 -9.88
C ASN A 79 11.48 9.07 -9.92
N ARG A 80 10.53 8.53 -10.70
CA ARG A 80 10.27 7.10 -10.87
C ARG A 80 9.95 6.34 -9.57
N ARG A 81 9.61 7.06 -8.50
CA ARG A 81 9.32 6.49 -7.17
C ARG A 81 7.91 5.90 -7.13
N ALA A 82 7.80 4.75 -6.49
CA ALA A 82 6.54 4.09 -6.17
C ALA A 82 6.56 3.60 -4.73
N TYR A 83 5.40 3.36 -4.17
CA TYR A 83 5.22 2.90 -2.80
C TYR A 83 4.34 1.67 -2.79
N MET A 84 4.71 0.70 -1.97
CA MET A 84 3.93 -0.50 -1.73
C MET A 84 3.72 -0.73 -0.24
N VAL A 85 2.61 -1.35 0.12
CA VAL A 85 2.40 -1.86 1.48
C VAL A 85 2.16 -3.36 1.42
N TYR A 86 2.91 -4.08 2.25
CA TYR A 86 2.86 -5.53 2.27
C TYR A 86 3.07 -6.11 3.67
N ASN A 87 2.55 -7.32 3.87
CA ASN A 87 2.86 -8.13 5.03
C ASN A 87 4.06 -9.02 4.77
N TYR A 88 4.83 -9.25 5.81
CA TYR A 88 5.93 -10.20 5.81
C TYR A 88 5.93 -11.02 7.09
N GLN A 89 6.48 -12.22 7.02
CA GLN A 89 6.65 -13.13 8.15
C GLN A 89 8.13 -13.43 8.32
N ILE A 90 8.64 -13.31 9.54
CA ILE A 90 10.08 -13.48 9.80
C ILE A 90 10.39 -14.95 10.12
N ASP A 91 9.51 -15.62 10.89
CA ASP A 91 9.57 -17.03 11.20
C ASP A 91 8.18 -17.54 11.61
N GLU A 92 8.05 -18.87 11.79
CA GLU A 92 6.76 -19.52 12.10
C GLU A 92 6.17 -19.08 13.44
N ASP A 93 7.00 -18.67 14.41
CA ASP A 93 6.60 -18.33 15.78
C ASP A 93 6.47 -16.82 16.02
N LYS A 94 6.98 -15.99 15.13
CA LYS A 94 6.92 -14.54 15.27
C LYS A 94 5.76 -13.95 14.48
N ARG A 95 5.05 -13.03 15.12
CA ARG A 95 4.10 -12.17 14.43
C ARG A 95 4.81 -11.44 13.29
N GLY A 96 4.28 -11.57 12.09
CA GLY A 96 4.75 -10.81 10.95
C GLY A 96 4.57 -9.31 11.16
N GLY A 97 5.14 -8.51 10.26
CA GLY A 97 4.98 -7.07 10.23
C GLY A 97 4.17 -6.64 9.01
N THR A 98 3.68 -5.42 9.07
CA THR A 98 3.20 -4.67 7.92
C THR A 98 4.21 -3.58 7.61
N ARG A 99 4.61 -3.44 6.34
CA ARG A 99 5.65 -2.51 5.91
C ARG A 99 5.18 -1.68 4.74
N VAL A 100 5.40 -0.38 4.83
CA VAL A 100 5.39 0.51 3.67
C VAL A 100 6.82 0.70 3.20
N SER A 101 7.07 0.42 1.93
CA SER A 101 8.36 0.63 1.27
C SER A 101 8.23 1.53 0.06
N GLU A 102 9.29 2.29 -0.20
CA GLU A 102 9.54 3.01 -1.44
C GLU A 102 10.47 2.18 -2.33
N LEU A 103 10.25 2.23 -3.63
CA LEU A 103 11.13 1.65 -4.63
C LEU A 103 11.06 2.44 -5.94
N GLN A 104 11.96 2.17 -6.88
CA GLN A 104 11.92 2.75 -8.21
C GLN A 104 11.30 1.79 -9.23
N ILE A 105 10.67 2.38 -10.26
CA ILE A 105 10.17 1.65 -11.42
C ILE A 105 11.10 1.92 -12.60
N THR A 106 11.61 0.88 -13.21
CA THR A 106 12.48 0.99 -14.39
C THR A 106 11.72 1.52 -15.62
N ARG A 107 12.44 1.89 -16.68
CA ARG A 107 11.81 2.33 -17.93
C ARG A 107 11.03 1.22 -18.62
N GLU A 108 11.42 -0.03 -18.39
CA GLU A 108 10.77 -1.26 -18.87
C GLU A 108 9.53 -1.65 -18.05
N LEU A 109 9.07 -0.77 -17.16
CA LEU A 109 7.91 -0.98 -16.28
C LEU A 109 8.08 -2.20 -15.37
N LYS A 110 9.22 -2.29 -14.70
CA LYS A 110 9.51 -3.29 -13.66
C LYS A 110 9.85 -2.59 -12.35
N ALA A 111 9.34 -3.14 -11.26
CA ALA A 111 9.74 -2.72 -9.91
C ALA A 111 11.18 -3.15 -9.66
N ASP A 112 12.05 -2.19 -9.36
CA ASP A 112 13.44 -2.46 -9.01
C ASP A 112 13.57 -2.63 -7.48
N LEU A 113 13.46 -3.87 -7.03
CA LEU A 113 13.52 -4.22 -5.61
C LEU A 113 14.92 -4.02 -4.98
N SER A 114 15.97 -3.84 -5.80
CA SER A 114 17.30 -3.47 -5.28
C SER A 114 17.33 -2.04 -4.72
N THR A 115 16.37 -1.21 -5.14
CA THR A 115 16.20 0.17 -4.68
C THR A 115 15.23 0.30 -3.51
N GLU A 116 14.68 -0.83 -3.02
CA GLU A 116 13.70 -0.79 -1.94
C GLU A 116 14.25 -0.15 -0.69
N ARG A 117 13.47 0.77 -0.13
CA ARG A 117 13.75 1.46 1.12
C ARG A 117 12.52 1.39 2.03
N GLU A 118 12.70 0.85 3.22
CA GLU A 118 11.66 0.88 4.25
C GLU A 118 11.31 2.33 4.60
N ILE A 119 10.02 2.64 4.65
CA ILE A 119 9.48 3.92 5.09
C ILE A 119 9.01 3.81 6.52
N ILE A 120 8.05 2.93 6.79
CA ILE A 120 7.47 2.73 8.11
C ILE A 120 7.00 1.28 8.25
N THR A 121 7.10 0.75 9.46
CA THR A 121 6.71 -0.63 9.79
C THR A 121 5.95 -0.65 11.11
N TRP A 122 4.96 -1.53 11.21
CA TRP A 122 4.21 -1.80 12.44
C TRP A 122 3.87 -3.30 12.53
N VAL A 123 3.33 -3.72 13.68
CA VAL A 123 2.96 -5.11 13.92
C VAL A 123 1.88 -5.57 12.93
N GLY A 124 2.03 -6.75 12.38
CA GLY A 124 1.01 -7.42 11.56
C GLY A 124 0.18 -8.39 12.40
N GLY A 125 -0.96 -8.79 11.87
CA GLY A 125 -1.87 -9.73 12.53
C GLY A 125 -2.96 -10.23 11.58
N GLY A 126 -4.19 -10.33 12.05
CA GLY A 126 -5.34 -10.79 11.25
C GLY A 126 -5.82 -9.72 10.27
N HIS A 127 -6.40 -8.64 10.78
CA HIS A 127 -6.86 -7.51 9.98
C HIS A 127 -5.73 -6.49 9.76
N ASN A 128 -4.94 -6.68 8.73
CA ASN A 128 -3.87 -5.72 8.42
C ASN A 128 -4.39 -4.55 7.60
N GLY A 129 -5.33 -4.81 6.67
CA GLY A 129 -5.87 -3.81 5.75
C GLY A 129 -4.75 -3.13 4.98
N CYS A 130 -4.95 -2.03 4.45
CA CYS A 130 -4.06 -0.96 4.00
C CYS A 130 -4.41 -0.47 2.62
N SER A 131 -4.45 0.84 2.50
CA SER A 131 -4.47 1.53 1.22
C SER A 131 -3.48 2.69 1.29
N LEU A 132 -2.77 2.92 0.20
CA LEU A 132 -1.83 4.03 0.04
C LEU A 132 -2.40 5.03 -0.95
N ARG A 133 -2.52 6.31 -0.57
CA ARG A 133 -2.95 7.38 -1.45
C ARG A 133 -2.16 8.66 -1.18
N PHE A 134 -1.71 9.31 -2.23
CA PHE A 134 -1.23 10.68 -2.10
C PHE A 134 -2.40 11.65 -2.10
N GLY A 135 -2.42 12.54 -1.12
CA GLY A 135 -3.36 13.66 -1.06
C GLY A 135 -2.97 14.80 -2.01
N PRO A 136 -3.88 15.77 -2.21
CA PRO A 136 -3.59 16.96 -3.01
C PRO A 136 -2.50 17.84 -2.38
N ASP A 137 -2.21 17.64 -1.11
CA ASP A 137 -1.13 18.28 -0.33
C ASP A 137 0.24 17.61 -0.55
N GLY A 138 0.31 16.53 -1.35
CA GLY A 138 1.52 15.77 -1.61
C GLY A 138 1.91 14.79 -0.51
N MET A 139 1.16 14.72 0.60
CA MET A 139 1.44 13.78 1.69
C MET A 139 0.94 12.38 1.34
N LEU A 140 1.62 11.36 1.85
CA LEU A 140 1.19 9.97 1.75
C LEU A 140 0.24 9.65 2.92
N TYR A 141 -0.99 9.28 2.57
CA TYR A 141 -2.00 8.76 3.48
C TYR A 141 -1.98 7.24 3.45
N ILE A 142 -2.03 6.63 4.64
CA ILE A 142 -1.92 5.18 4.84
C ILE A 142 -3.05 4.77 5.76
N SER A 143 -4.01 3.98 5.28
CA SER A 143 -4.97 3.34 6.19
C SER A 143 -4.34 2.10 6.82
N THR A 144 -4.64 1.82 8.07
CA THR A 144 -4.12 0.66 8.81
C THR A 144 -5.25 -0.14 9.42
N GLY A 145 -5.08 -1.46 9.51
CA GLY A 145 -6.00 -2.33 10.23
C GLY A 145 -5.63 -2.45 11.72
N ASP A 146 -6.49 -3.11 12.48
CA ASP A 146 -6.34 -3.33 13.93
C ASP A 146 -5.36 -4.46 14.29
N ALA A 147 -4.80 -5.14 13.30
CA ALA A 147 -3.90 -6.30 13.44
C ALA A 147 -4.49 -7.47 14.26
N THR A 148 -5.79 -7.54 14.48
CA THR A 148 -6.44 -8.58 15.28
C THR A 148 -7.21 -9.59 14.44
N ALA A 149 -7.66 -10.67 15.07
CA ALA A 149 -8.59 -11.62 14.46
C ALA A 149 -9.99 -10.99 14.34
N PRO A 150 -10.85 -11.52 13.43
CA PRO A 150 -12.20 -10.97 13.24
C PRO A 150 -13.13 -11.14 14.45
N SER A 151 -12.79 -11.98 15.40
CA SER A 151 -13.59 -12.22 16.60
C SER A 151 -12.70 -12.42 17.85
N PRO A 152 -12.86 -11.58 18.87
CA PRO A 152 -13.66 -10.36 18.87
C PRO A 152 -13.06 -9.28 17.97
N PRO A 153 -13.87 -8.39 17.36
CA PRO A 153 -13.35 -7.28 16.58
C PRO A 153 -12.54 -6.34 17.46
N ASP A 154 -11.48 -5.76 16.91
CA ASP A 154 -10.56 -4.84 17.59
C ASP A 154 -10.10 -5.35 18.97
N GLY A 155 -9.63 -6.59 19.02
CA GLY A 155 -9.19 -7.22 20.27
C GLY A 155 -8.05 -6.51 20.99
N LEU A 156 -7.29 -5.66 20.28
CA LEU A 156 -6.24 -4.79 20.86
C LEU A 156 -6.76 -3.41 21.25
N LYS A 157 -8.03 -3.06 20.93
CA LYS A 157 -8.67 -1.76 21.20
C LYS A 157 -7.94 -0.58 20.55
N THR A 158 -7.50 -0.76 19.32
CA THR A 158 -6.69 0.20 18.58
C THR A 158 -7.51 1.25 17.82
N GLY A 159 -8.80 0.99 17.56
CA GLY A 159 -9.63 1.84 16.69
C GLY A 159 -9.85 3.27 17.18
N GLN A 160 -9.52 3.58 18.44
CA GLN A 160 -9.54 4.92 19.03
C GLN A 160 -8.23 5.23 19.78
N ASP A 161 -7.22 4.41 19.65
CA ASP A 161 -5.92 4.60 20.30
C ASP A 161 -4.96 5.35 19.38
N ILE A 162 -4.70 6.61 19.70
CA ILE A 162 -3.78 7.46 18.94
C ILE A 162 -2.31 7.28 19.36
N SER A 163 -2.02 6.38 20.31
CA SER A 163 -0.66 6.10 20.77
C SER A 163 0.06 5.03 19.97
N ASP A 164 -0.65 4.35 19.06
CA ASP A 164 -0.10 3.36 18.15
C ASP A 164 -0.34 3.71 16.66
N LEU A 165 -0.04 2.80 15.74
CA LEU A 165 -0.20 2.99 14.29
C LEU A 165 -1.33 2.12 13.70
N LEU A 166 -2.15 1.49 14.55
CA LEU A 166 -3.17 0.54 14.13
C LEU A 166 -4.55 1.19 14.07
N GLY A 167 -5.45 0.58 13.31
CA GLY A 167 -6.87 0.94 13.29
C GLY A 167 -7.19 2.38 12.87
N GLY A 168 -6.30 3.05 12.13
CA GLY A 168 -6.42 4.46 11.83
C GLY A 168 -5.99 4.85 10.41
N ILE A 169 -5.80 6.14 10.24
CA ILE A 169 -5.20 6.73 9.04
C ILE A 169 -3.94 7.49 9.47
N LEU A 170 -2.83 7.20 8.81
CA LEU A 170 -1.56 7.90 9.00
C LEU A 170 -1.35 8.88 7.85
N ARG A 171 -0.70 10.02 8.13
CA ARG A 171 -0.29 11.01 7.13
C ARG A 171 1.18 11.37 7.33
N ILE A 172 2.00 11.14 6.31
CA ILE A 172 3.45 11.36 6.35
C ILE A 172 3.95 12.06 5.09
N ASP A 173 5.04 12.80 5.23
CA ASP A 173 5.77 13.43 4.14
C ASP A 173 6.97 12.55 3.75
N VAL A 174 6.91 11.94 2.57
CA VAL A 174 7.96 11.05 2.05
C VAL A 174 9.06 11.77 1.27
N ASP A 175 8.90 13.08 1.04
CA ASP A 175 9.89 13.93 0.35
C ASP A 175 10.87 14.59 1.32
N ALA A 176 10.56 14.59 2.61
CA ALA A 176 11.44 15.06 3.66
C ALA A 176 11.65 14.00 4.75
N ARG A 177 12.61 14.22 5.64
CA ARG A 177 12.95 13.25 6.70
C ARG A 177 13.20 13.96 8.01
N ASP A 178 12.66 13.40 9.09
CA ASP A 178 13.05 13.74 10.44
C ASP A 178 14.26 12.92 10.88
N LYS A 179 14.97 13.36 11.90
CA LYS A 179 16.10 12.61 12.45
C LYS A 179 15.66 11.22 12.92
N GLY A 180 16.28 10.19 12.36
CA GLY A 180 16.00 8.79 12.69
C GLY A 180 14.76 8.20 12.01
N ARG A 181 14.15 8.91 11.04
CA ARG A 181 13.02 8.42 10.22
C ARG A 181 13.35 8.47 8.74
N ALA A 182 12.64 7.64 7.97
CA ALA A 182 12.69 7.67 6.51
C ALA A 182 11.69 8.66 5.88
N TYR A 183 10.90 9.35 6.71
CA TYR A 183 9.88 10.34 6.36
C TYR A 183 9.89 11.49 7.38
N ARG A 184 9.14 12.55 7.12
CA ARG A 184 8.85 13.62 8.08
C ARG A 184 7.40 13.51 8.53
N ILE A 185 7.15 13.79 9.81
CA ILE A 185 5.81 14.01 10.34
C ILE A 185 5.38 15.43 9.98
N PRO A 186 4.27 15.63 9.22
CA PRO A 186 3.77 16.95 8.92
C PRO A 186 3.42 17.71 10.20
N PRO A 187 3.89 18.96 10.36
CA PRO A 187 3.72 19.72 11.61
C PRO A 187 2.25 20.14 11.86
N ASP A 188 1.41 20.02 10.86
CA ASP A 188 -0.03 20.29 10.89
C ASP A 188 -0.88 19.04 11.10
N ASN A 189 -0.28 17.87 11.36
CA ASN A 189 -1.03 16.69 11.79
C ASN A 189 -1.71 16.98 13.16
N PRO A 190 -2.93 16.50 13.36
CA PRO A 190 -3.77 16.93 14.51
C PRO A 190 -3.17 16.55 15.87
N PHE A 191 -2.43 15.44 15.94
CA PHE A 191 -1.93 14.90 17.21
C PHE A 191 -0.42 15.13 17.44
N VAL A 192 0.27 15.82 16.52
CA VAL A 192 1.75 16.00 16.58
C VAL A 192 2.26 16.65 17.87
N LYS A 193 1.42 17.43 18.53
CA LYS A 193 1.76 18.13 19.82
C LYS A 193 1.13 17.48 21.05
N MET A 194 0.39 16.38 20.87
CA MET A 194 -0.30 15.71 21.96
C MET A 194 0.63 14.71 22.65
N PRO A 195 0.91 14.83 23.96
CA PRO A 195 1.74 13.87 24.67
C PRO A 195 1.18 12.45 24.60
N GLY A 196 2.02 11.50 24.29
CA GLY A 196 1.67 10.09 24.16
C GLY A 196 1.07 9.69 22.81
N ALA A 197 0.67 10.63 21.97
CA ALA A 197 0.14 10.33 20.64
C ALA A 197 1.25 10.07 19.62
N ARG A 198 0.93 9.26 18.61
CA ARG A 198 1.75 9.12 17.41
C ARG A 198 1.49 10.31 16.49
N GLY A 199 2.55 11.04 16.16
CA GLY A 199 2.44 12.22 15.29
C GLY A 199 2.05 11.89 13.85
N GLU A 200 2.19 10.62 13.43
CA GLU A 200 1.77 10.11 12.13
C GLU A 200 0.25 10.02 11.98
N VAL A 201 -0.51 9.91 13.08
CA VAL A 201 -1.99 9.74 13.08
C VAL A 201 -2.66 11.02 12.59
N TRP A 202 -3.66 10.81 11.70
CA TRP A 202 -4.43 11.86 11.02
C TRP A 202 -5.91 11.84 11.41
#